data_dec3a31c5abbe569a6a8e82fc2da4391
#
_entry.id   dec3a31c5abbe569a6a8e82fc2da4391
#
_cell.length_a   1.000
_cell.length_b   1.000
_cell.length_c   1.000
_cell.angle_alpha   90.00
_cell.angle_beta   90.00
_cell.angle_gamma   90.00
#
_symmetry.space_group_name_H-M   'P 1'
#
loop_
_entity.id
_entity.type
_entity.pdbx_description
1 polymer ?
#
loop_
_entity_poly.entity_id
_entity_poly.type
_entity_poly.pdbx_seq_one_letter_code
_entity_poly.pdbx_strand_id
1 'polypeptide(L)'
;PPSPPPPSSLLNPSSTMGLKGSKPKLSKEDLEFLKKNTNFTEEQIKEWYKGFVQDCPKGHLTKEQFIKVYKDFFPSGSAEGFCEHVFRTFDTDNSGFIDFKEFLLAINVTSSGTPEQKLEWAFRMYDIDGNGTIDEKEMIKIIEAIYEMLGPEVTKSADDSPRKRAKMIFEKMDVNNDKELTLKEFVDGCLADKELFQILTNEVKK
;
A
#
# COMPACT_ATOMS: atom_id res chain seq x y z
N PRO A 1 -5.48 -3.03 -1.67
CA PRO A 1 -5.29 -2.22 -0.48
C PRO A 1 -6.35 -1.13 -0.49
N PRO A 2 -6.92 -0.79 0.65
CA PRO A 2 -7.67 0.44 0.72
C PRO A 2 -6.74 1.50 0.14
N SER A 3 -7.21 2.25 -0.85
CA SER A 3 -6.46 3.39 -1.38
C SER A 3 -5.92 4.15 -0.18
N PRO A 4 -4.62 4.47 -0.12
CA PRO A 4 -4.13 5.28 0.98
C PRO A 4 -5.03 6.50 1.08
N PRO A 5 -5.36 6.93 2.28
CA PRO A 5 -6.30 8.02 2.49
C PRO A 5 -5.91 9.21 1.64
N PRO A 6 -6.89 9.95 1.11
CA PRO A 6 -6.59 11.19 0.41
C PRO A 6 -5.78 12.12 1.33
N PRO A 7 -4.92 12.98 0.79
CA PRO A 7 -3.99 13.83 1.55
C PRO A 7 -4.60 14.62 2.69
N SER A 8 -5.88 14.95 2.56
CA SER A 8 -6.63 15.67 3.59
C SER A 8 -6.78 14.92 4.93
N SER A 9 -6.48 13.65 4.99
CA SER A 9 -6.58 12.85 6.21
C SER A 9 -5.23 12.55 6.88
N LEU A 10 -4.11 12.70 6.17
CA LEU A 10 -2.78 12.87 6.76
C LEU A 10 -2.62 14.30 7.34
N LEU A 11 -3.44 15.24 6.87
CA LEU A 11 -3.38 16.67 7.16
C LEU A 11 -4.45 17.09 8.15
N ASN A 12 -4.37 16.64 9.39
CA ASN A 12 -5.21 17.21 10.46
C ASN A 12 -4.56 18.53 10.93
N PRO A 13 -5.23 19.70 10.76
CA PRO A 13 -4.61 21.02 11.00
C PRO A 13 -4.46 21.40 12.47
N SER A 14 -4.44 20.46 13.42
CA SER A 14 -4.42 20.78 14.85
C SER A 14 -3.12 20.45 15.59
N SER A 15 -1.96 20.63 14.97
CA SER A 15 -0.68 20.62 15.68
C SER A 15 0.25 21.71 15.17
N THR A 16 -0.10 22.96 15.48
CA THR A 16 0.85 24.07 15.43
C THR A 16 1.72 24.03 16.68
N MET A 17 2.92 23.48 16.59
CA MET A 17 4.03 23.89 17.47
C MET A 17 5.24 24.17 16.60
N GLY A 18 5.61 25.46 16.61
CA GLY A 18 6.70 26.00 15.84
C GLY A 18 8.06 25.48 16.30
N LEU A 19 8.79 24.88 15.38
CA LEU A 19 10.23 24.76 15.47
C LEU A 19 10.83 25.54 14.31
N LYS A 20 11.62 26.57 14.64
CA LYS A 20 12.46 27.34 13.73
C LYS A 20 13.63 26.45 13.28
N GLY A 21 13.40 25.66 12.24
CA GLY A 21 14.43 25.02 11.42
C GLY A 21 14.13 25.36 9.97
N SER A 22 15.13 25.51 9.13
CA SER A 22 14.92 25.67 7.69
C SER A 22 14.10 24.50 7.17
N LYS A 23 12.88 24.79 6.68
CA LYS A 23 11.99 23.76 6.12
C LYS A 23 12.73 23.03 4.99
N PRO A 24 12.75 21.69 4.97
CA PRO A 24 13.31 20.96 3.86
C PRO A 24 12.66 21.47 2.57
N LYS A 25 13.46 21.69 1.54
CA LYS A 25 12.99 22.25 0.27
C LYS A 25 13.03 21.15 -0.78
N LEU A 26 11.91 20.98 -1.49
CA LEU A 26 11.86 20.04 -2.62
C LEU A 26 12.93 20.43 -3.64
N SER A 27 13.83 19.49 -3.95
CA SER A 27 14.88 19.73 -4.94
C SER A 27 14.29 19.86 -6.34
N LYS A 28 14.98 20.55 -7.23
CA LYS A 28 14.56 20.61 -8.64
C LYS A 28 14.60 19.24 -9.29
N GLU A 29 15.57 18.42 -8.93
CA GLU A 29 15.75 17.04 -9.43
C GLU A 29 14.57 16.16 -9.03
N ASP A 30 14.16 16.20 -7.75
CA ASP A 30 13.02 15.44 -7.26
C ASP A 30 11.71 15.90 -7.91
N LEU A 31 11.53 17.20 -8.10
CA LEU A 31 10.36 17.75 -8.76
C LEU A 31 10.26 17.26 -10.21
N GLU A 32 11.36 17.35 -10.99
CA GLU A 32 11.37 16.86 -12.37
C GLU A 32 11.18 15.34 -12.45
N PHE A 33 11.78 14.60 -11.52
CA PHE A 33 11.57 13.16 -11.42
C PHE A 33 10.09 12.83 -11.18
N LEU A 34 9.43 13.49 -10.24
CA LEU A 34 8.02 13.25 -9.92
C LEU A 34 7.08 13.67 -11.06
N LYS A 35 7.36 14.78 -11.73
CA LYS A 35 6.61 15.19 -12.94
C LYS A 35 6.66 14.16 -14.06
N LYS A 36 7.81 13.49 -14.20
CA LYS A 36 8.01 12.47 -15.24
C LYS A 36 7.35 11.13 -14.87
N ASN A 37 7.31 10.78 -13.59
CA ASN A 37 6.92 9.46 -13.11
C ASN A 37 5.55 9.42 -12.42
N THR A 38 4.83 10.54 -12.39
CA THR A 38 3.47 10.61 -11.82
C THR A 38 2.54 11.37 -12.76
N ASN A 39 1.24 11.25 -12.50
CA ASN A 39 0.21 12.00 -13.22
C ASN A 39 -0.08 13.37 -12.59
N PHE A 40 0.71 13.79 -11.59
CA PHE A 40 0.51 15.06 -10.90
C PHE A 40 1.17 16.22 -11.64
N THR A 41 0.50 17.37 -11.65
CA THR A 41 1.09 18.63 -12.13
C THR A 41 2.13 19.15 -11.13
N GLU A 42 2.98 20.07 -11.57
CA GLU A 42 3.98 20.69 -10.70
C GLU A 42 3.36 21.39 -9.49
N GLU A 43 2.21 22.04 -9.67
CA GLU A 43 1.46 22.70 -8.62
C GLU A 43 0.94 21.67 -7.59
N GLN A 44 0.38 20.56 -8.05
CA GLN A 44 -0.08 19.48 -7.20
C GLN A 44 1.05 18.85 -6.41
N ILE A 45 2.21 18.61 -7.04
CA ILE A 45 3.39 18.05 -6.37
C ILE A 45 3.87 18.99 -5.25
N LYS A 46 3.90 20.31 -5.51
CA LYS A 46 4.28 21.32 -4.51
C LYS A 46 3.28 21.41 -3.35
N GLU A 47 2.00 21.26 -3.64
CA GLU A 47 0.95 21.22 -2.62
C GLU A 47 1.09 19.99 -1.72
N TRP A 48 1.27 18.81 -2.33
CA TRP A 48 1.52 17.56 -1.63
C TRP A 48 2.77 17.66 -0.74
N TYR A 49 3.85 18.22 -1.28
CA TYR A 49 5.10 18.41 -0.54
C TYR A 49 4.93 19.32 0.68
N LYS A 50 4.19 20.42 0.51
CA LYS A 50 3.89 21.34 1.62
C LYS A 50 3.17 20.64 2.75
N GLY A 51 2.17 19.82 2.43
CA GLY A 51 1.45 19.03 3.42
C GLY A 51 2.34 17.98 4.08
N PHE A 52 3.09 17.22 3.28
CA PHE A 52 4.00 16.19 3.77
C PHE A 52 5.02 16.74 4.77
N VAL A 53 5.63 17.89 4.48
CA VAL A 53 6.61 18.53 5.39
C VAL A 53 5.96 19.10 6.65
N GLN A 54 4.68 19.47 6.62
CA GLN A 54 3.95 19.87 7.83
C GLN A 54 3.79 18.70 8.79
N ASP A 55 3.42 17.52 8.27
CA ASP A 55 3.21 16.32 9.08
C ASP A 55 4.52 15.59 9.40
N CYS A 56 5.50 15.69 8.51
CA CYS A 56 6.82 15.08 8.61
C CYS A 56 7.93 16.14 8.56
N PRO A 57 8.13 16.94 9.63
CA PRO A 57 9.12 18.05 9.62
C PRO A 57 10.56 17.60 9.37
N LYS A 58 10.86 16.32 9.60
CA LYS A 58 12.16 15.71 9.32
C LYS A 58 12.34 15.32 7.83
N GLY A 59 11.28 15.47 7.01
CA GLY A 59 11.31 15.13 5.59
C GLY A 59 11.08 13.67 5.26
N HIS A 60 10.71 12.85 6.24
CA HIS A 60 10.39 11.43 6.07
C HIS A 60 9.33 10.97 7.05
N LEU A 61 8.60 9.93 6.67
CA LEU A 61 7.55 9.30 7.47
C LEU A 61 8.10 8.03 8.11
N THR A 62 8.01 7.93 9.44
CA THR A 62 8.41 6.73 10.17
C THR A 62 7.30 5.67 10.13
N LYS A 63 7.67 4.41 10.41
CA LYS A 63 6.73 3.29 10.49
C LYS A 63 5.63 3.54 11.53
N GLU A 64 5.97 4.08 12.69
CA GLU A 64 5.03 4.39 13.76
C GLU A 64 4.02 5.47 13.36
N GLN A 65 4.48 6.51 12.66
CA GLN A 65 3.61 7.54 12.13
C GLN A 65 2.65 6.98 11.07
N PHE A 66 3.17 6.12 10.19
CA PHE A 66 2.37 5.46 9.15
C PHE A 66 1.27 4.56 9.76
N ILE A 67 1.63 3.71 10.73
CA ILE A 67 0.69 2.83 11.44
C ILE A 67 -0.39 3.67 12.15
N LYS A 68 0.00 4.77 12.79
CA LYS A 68 -0.95 5.66 13.49
C LYS A 68 -2.00 6.20 12.54
N VAL A 69 -1.60 6.65 11.34
CA VAL A 69 -2.54 7.14 10.32
C VAL A 69 -3.50 6.04 9.88
N TYR A 70 -3.00 4.83 9.63
CA TYR A 70 -3.84 3.71 9.21
C TYR A 70 -4.83 3.26 10.29
N LYS A 71 -4.46 3.28 11.57
CA LYS A 71 -5.37 2.95 12.68
C LYS A 71 -6.61 3.84 12.73
N ASP A 72 -6.49 5.09 12.35
CA ASP A 72 -7.61 6.02 12.33
C ASP A 72 -8.67 5.65 11.28
N PHE A 73 -8.27 4.88 10.24
CA PHE A 73 -9.19 4.40 9.19
C PHE A 73 -9.82 3.04 9.49
N PHE A 74 -9.21 2.23 10.35
CA PHE A 74 -9.65 0.88 10.68
C PHE A 74 -9.80 0.70 12.20
N PRO A 75 -10.76 1.41 12.84
CA PRO A 75 -10.89 1.40 14.29
C PRO A 75 -11.38 0.06 14.86
N SER A 76 -11.96 -0.80 14.02
CA SER A 76 -12.58 -2.06 14.44
C SER A 76 -11.63 -3.26 14.48
N GLY A 77 -10.43 -3.13 13.92
CA GLY A 77 -9.47 -4.23 13.79
C GLY A 77 -8.06 -3.83 14.17
N SER A 78 -7.13 -4.76 14.03
CA SER A 78 -5.69 -4.52 14.20
C SER A 78 -5.04 -4.29 12.83
N ALA A 79 -4.75 -3.03 12.51
CA ALA A 79 -4.12 -2.67 11.25
C ALA A 79 -2.58 -2.83 11.26
N GLU A 80 -1.96 -3.17 12.39
CA GLU A 80 -0.48 -3.16 12.52
C GLU A 80 0.19 -4.11 11.54
N GLY A 81 -0.23 -5.38 11.49
CA GLY A 81 0.36 -6.38 10.61
C GLY A 81 0.24 -5.99 9.14
N PHE A 82 -0.94 -5.53 8.73
CA PHE A 82 -1.16 -5.08 7.36
C PHE A 82 -0.33 -3.82 7.03
N CYS A 83 -0.28 -2.85 7.94
CA CYS A 83 0.52 -1.63 7.77
C CYS A 83 2.01 -1.92 7.59
N GLU A 84 2.54 -2.96 8.22
CA GLU A 84 3.94 -3.36 8.04
C GLU A 84 4.22 -3.77 6.58
N HIS A 85 3.33 -4.54 5.98
CA HIS A 85 3.45 -4.95 4.59
C HIS A 85 3.29 -3.77 3.62
N VAL A 86 2.33 -2.89 3.89
CA VAL A 86 2.15 -1.67 3.08
C VAL A 86 3.35 -0.74 3.22
N PHE A 87 3.84 -0.51 4.43
CA PHE A 87 5.03 0.32 4.68
C PHE A 87 6.25 -0.19 3.89
N ARG A 88 6.53 -1.49 3.96
CA ARG A 88 7.61 -2.13 3.20
C ARG A 88 7.46 -1.91 1.69
N THR A 89 6.23 -1.90 1.18
CA THR A 89 5.96 -1.67 -0.25
C THR A 89 6.19 -0.22 -0.66
N PHE A 90 6.00 0.73 0.25
CA PHE A 90 6.32 2.15 0.04
C PHE A 90 7.85 2.40 0.14
N ASP A 91 8.51 1.83 1.17
CA ASP A 91 9.94 1.96 1.43
C ASP A 91 10.74 1.13 0.42
N THR A 92 10.93 1.67 -0.78
CA THR A 92 11.52 0.94 -1.91
C THR A 92 13.03 0.81 -1.82
N ASP A 93 13.69 1.71 -1.09
CA ASP A 93 15.12 1.68 -0.85
C ASP A 93 15.54 0.97 0.45
N ASN A 94 14.55 0.44 1.20
CA ASN A 94 14.73 -0.21 2.50
C ASN A 94 15.48 0.65 3.53
N SER A 95 15.26 1.96 3.49
CA SER A 95 15.86 2.91 4.44
C SER A 95 15.25 2.83 5.85
N GLY A 96 14.08 2.20 5.99
CA GLY A 96 13.28 2.18 7.20
C GLY A 96 12.39 3.43 7.37
N PHE A 97 12.34 4.26 6.35
CA PHE A 97 11.54 5.49 6.28
C PHE A 97 10.87 5.59 4.92
N ILE A 98 9.78 6.34 4.83
CA ILE A 98 9.18 6.71 3.55
C ILE A 98 9.50 8.16 3.28
N ASP A 99 10.27 8.43 2.24
CA ASP A 99 10.53 9.79 1.79
C ASP A 99 9.38 10.34 0.94
N PHE A 100 9.45 11.61 0.57
CA PHE A 100 8.37 12.22 -0.21
C PHE A 100 8.21 11.63 -1.61
N LYS A 101 9.28 11.20 -2.26
CA LYS A 101 9.21 10.57 -3.60
C LYS A 101 8.51 9.23 -3.53
N GLU A 102 8.92 8.38 -2.60
CA GLU A 102 8.30 7.07 -2.36
C GLU A 102 6.84 7.22 -2.01
N PHE A 103 6.51 8.16 -1.11
CA PHE A 103 5.15 8.47 -0.73
C PHE A 103 4.30 8.88 -1.95
N LEU A 104 4.75 9.85 -2.73
CA LEU A 104 3.94 10.36 -3.85
C LEU A 104 3.84 9.36 -5.01
N LEU A 105 4.88 8.56 -5.27
CA LEU A 105 4.82 7.47 -6.26
C LEU A 105 3.78 6.41 -5.87
N ALA A 106 3.76 5.99 -4.61
CA ALA A 106 2.77 5.04 -4.13
C ALA A 106 1.34 5.60 -4.20
N ILE A 107 1.14 6.87 -3.80
CA ILE A 107 -0.15 7.55 -3.95
C ILE A 107 -0.59 7.60 -5.41
N ASN A 108 0.32 7.91 -6.33
CA ASN A 108 0.01 7.95 -7.76
C ASN A 108 -0.50 6.59 -8.27
N VAL A 109 0.19 5.51 -7.96
CA VAL A 109 -0.22 4.16 -8.40
C VAL A 109 -1.57 3.78 -7.81
N THR A 110 -1.77 3.97 -6.51
CA THR A 110 -2.99 3.53 -5.82
C THR A 110 -4.21 4.37 -6.15
N SER A 111 -4.05 5.66 -6.45
CA SER A 111 -5.16 6.58 -6.77
C SER A 111 -5.50 6.66 -8.26
N SER A 112 -4.50 6.68 -9.13
CA SER A 112 -4.66 6.93 -10.57
C SER A 112 -3.92 5.94 -11.47
N GLY A 113 -3.34 4.87 -10.90
CA GLY A 113 -2.71 3.80 -11.67
C GLY A 113 -3.71 2.98 -12.48
N THR A 114 -3.24 2.39 -13.58
CA THR A 114 -4.03 1.40 -14.31
C THR A 114 -4.28 0.15 -13.46
N PRO A 115 -5.27 -0.69 -13.79
CA PRO A 115 -5.46 -1.96 -13.09
C PRO A 115 -4.18 -2.79 -13.00
N GLU A 116 -3.41 -2.86 -14.07
CA GLU A 116 -2.12 -3.57 -14.11
C GLU A 116 -1.11 -2.98 -13.13
N GLN A 117 -0.94 -1.66 -13.12
CA GLN A 117 -0.03 -0.97 -12.18
C GLN A 117 -0.42 -1.19 -10.72
N LYS A 118 -1.72 -1.18 -10.42
CA LYS A 118 -2.23 -1.48 -9.08
C LYS A 118 -1.94 -2.93 -8.69
N LEU A 119 -2.07 -3.87 -9.63
CA LEU A 119 -1.76 -5.28 -9.40
C LEU A 119 -0.27 -5.53 -9.24
N GLU A 120 0.59 -4.88 -10.02
CA GLU A 120 2.05 -4.92 -9.84
C GLU A 120 2.46 -4.39 -8.47
N TRP A 121 1.81 -3.33 -8.00
CA TRP A 121 2.03 -2.80 -6.66
C TRP A 121 1.56 -3.78 -5.57
N ALA A 122 0.37 -4.37 -5.74
CA ALA A 122 -0.14 -5.40 -4.84
C ALA A 122 0.77 -6.63 -4.82
N PHE A 123 1.28 -7.07 -5.97
CA PHE A 123 2.22 -8.19 -6.07
C PHE A 123 3.45 -7.97 -5.17
N ARG A 124 4.06 -6.78 -5.22
CA ARG A 124 5.21 -6.44 -4.35
C ARG A 124 4.86 -6.47 -2.86
N MET A 125 3.61 -6.18 -2.51
CA MET A 125 3.14 -6.29 -1.12
C MET A 125 3.02 -7.76 -0.69
N TYR A 126 2.53 -8.64 -1.57
CA TYR A 126 2.41 -10.08 -1.31
C TYR A 126 3.75 -10.81 -1.32
N ASP A 127 4.68 -10.45 -2.21
CA ASP A 127 6.06 -10.94 -2.27
C ASP A 127 6.85 -10.36 -1.08
N ILE A 128 6.79 -11.05 0.07
CA ILE A 128 7.31 -10.53 1.34
C ILE A 128 8.83 -10.56 1.38
N ASP A 129 9.44 -11.60 0.85
CA ASP A 129 10.89 -11.78 0.84
C ASP A 129 11.58 -11.15 -0.38
N GLY A 130 10.80 -10.68 -1.36
CA GLY A 130 11.30 -9.97 -2.54
C GLY A 130 12.01 -10.90 -3.54
N ASN A 131 11.67 -12.20 -3.56
CA ASN A 131 12.28 -13.17 -4.45
C ASN A 131 11.71 -13.15 -5.88
N GLY A 132 10.66 -12.39 -6.12
CA GLY A 132 9.99 -12.22 -7.42
C GLY A 132 8.85 -13.19 -7.67
N THR A 133 8.47 -14.00 -6.69
CA THR A 133 7.31 -14.88 -6.71
C THR A 133 6.52 -14.77 -5.41
N ILE A 134 5.26 -15.19 -5.40
CA ILE A 134 4.44 -15.28 -4.18
C ILE A 134 4.22 -16.76 -3.88
N ASP A 135 4.69 -17.23 -2.73
CA ASP A 135 4.37 -18.56 -2.26
C ASP A 135 3.06 -18.61 -1.45
N GLU A 136 2.56 -19.83 -1.17
CA GLU A 136 1.31 -20.00 -0.41
C GLU A 136 1.39 -19.42 1.00
N LYS A 137 2.57 -19.46 1.64
CA LYS A 137 2.76 -18.93 3.01
C LYS A 137 2.70 -17.42 3.04
N GLU A 138 3.27 -16.76 2.05
CA GLU A 138 3.21 -15.31 1.89
C GLU A 138 1.78 -14.86 1.63
N MET A 139 1.07 -15.54 0.72
CA MET A 139 -0.34 -15.29 0.46
C MET A 139 -1.18 -15.39 1.73
N ILE A 140 -0.99 -16.47 2.52
CA ILE A 140 -1.70 -16.65 3.79
C ILE A 140 -1.41 -15.49 4.75
N LYS A 141 -0.15 -15.10 4.93
CA LYS A 141 0.23 -14.02 5.85
C LYS A 141 -0.45 -12.68 5.51
N ILE A 142 -0.48 -12.33 4.22
CA ILE A 142 -1.14 -11.08 3.80
C ILE A 142 -2.65 -11.16 4.01
N ILE A 143 -3.29 -12.29 3.68
CA ILE A 143 -4.72 -12.48 3.90
C ILE A 143 -5.05 -12.46 5.40
N GLU A 144 -4.25 -13.09 6.24
CA GLU A 144 -4.39 -13.00 7.70
C GLU A 144 -4.34 -11.56 8.19
N ALA A 145 -3.34 -10.80 7.75
CA ALA A 145 -3.19 -9.38 8.11
C ALA A 145 -4.38 -8.52 7.64
N ILE A 146 -4.93 -8.79 6.46
CA ILE A 146 -6.15 -8.13 5.95
C ILE A 146 -7.35 -8.47 6.84
N TYR A 147 -7.53 -9.72 7.23
CA TYR A 147 -8.64 -10.14 8.08
C TYR A 147 -8.55 -9.53 9.47
N GLU A 148 -7.35 -9.48 10.05
CA GLU A 148 -7.12 -8.79 11.32
C GLU A 148 -7.46 -7.30 11.25
N MET A 149 -7.11 -6.65 10.15
CA MET A 149 -7.41 -5.22 9.92
C MET A 149 -8.91 -4.96 9.77
N LEU A 150 -9.63 -5.83 9.05
CA LEU A 150 -11.06 -5.68 8.83
C LEU A 150 -11.89 -6.07 10.07
N GLY A 151 -11.31 -6.84 10.98
CA GLY A 151 -11.94 -7.24 12.24
C GLY A 151 -12.93 -8.42 12.10
N PRO A 152 -13.53 -8.85 13.23
CA PRO A 152 -14.31 -10.09 13.31
C PRO A 152 -15.63 -10.07 12.51
N GLU A 153 -16.08 -8.91 12.08
CA GLU A 153 -17.30 -8.77 11.29
C GLU A 153 -17.20 -9.42 9.89
N VAL A 154 -15.97 -9.48 9.35
CA VAL A 154 -15.70 -10.00 7.99
C VAL A 154 -15.47 -11.51 8.00
N THR A 155 -15.03 -12.07 9.12
CA THR A 155 -14.66 -13.49 9.28
C THR A 155 -15.81 -14.37 9.81
N LYS A 156 -17.05 -13.98 9.60
CA LYS A 156 -18.24 -14.65 10.16
C LYS A 156 -18.48 -16.09 9.69
N SER A 157 -17.80 -16.54 8.65
CA SER A 157 -17.92 -17.91 8.13
C SER A 157 -16.67 -18.72 8.51
N ALA A 158 -16.86 -19.83 9.24
CA ALA A 158 -15.82 -20.81 9.50
C ALA A 158 -15.22 -21.42 8.20
N ASP A 159 -15.89 -21.21 7.08
CA ASP A 159 -15.47 -21.66 5.75
C ASP A 159 -14.54 -20.68 5.02
N ASP A 160 -14.34 -19.47 5.54
CA ASP A 160 -13.54 -18.41 4.91
C ASP A 160 -12.22 -18.14 5.66
N SER A 161 -11.47 -19.22 5.94
CA SER A 161 -10.15 -19.07 6.58
C SER A 161 -9.10 -18.56 5.58
N PRO A 162 -8.08 -17.80 6.04
CA PRO A 162 -6.97 -17.34 5.19
C PRO A 162 -6.31 -18.45 4.38
N ARG A 163 -6.16 -19.64 4.98
CA ARG A 163 -5.60 -20.82 4.31
C ARG A 163 -6.48 -21.33 3.17
N LYS A 164 -7.79 -21.45 3.40
CA LYS A 164 -8.73 -21.84 2.35
C LYS A 164 -8.75 -20.83 1.21
N ARG A 165 -8.73 -19.55 1.56
CA ARG A 165 -8.70 -18.45 0.59
C ARG A 165 -7.44 -18.49 -0.25
N ALA A 166 -6.28 -18.61 0.37
CA ALA A 166 -4.99 -18.74 -0.32
C ALA A 166 -4.99 -19.96 -1.27
N LYS A 167 -5.44 -21.12 -0.80
CA LYS A 167 -5.53 -22.33 -1.61
C LYS A 167 -6.42 -22.12 -2.83
N MET A 168 -7.59 -21.54 -2.66
CA MET A 168 -8.49 -21.22 -3.78
C MET A 168 -7.83 -20.29 -4.82
N ILE A 169 -7.07 -19.29 -4.36
CA ILE A 169 -6.34 -18.35 -5.23
C ILE A 169 -5.29 -19.11 -6.03
N PHE A 170 -4.47 -19.95 -5.37
CA PHE A 170 -3.46 -20.75 -6.04
C PHE A 170 -4.04 -21.73 -7.05
N GLU A 171 -5.13 -22.44 -6.71
CA GLU A 171 -5.83 -23.33 -7.65
C GLU A 171 -6.31 -22.64 -8.93
N LYS A 172 -6.61 -21.32 -8.84
CA LYS A 172 -7.06 -20.53 -9.99
C LYS A 172 -5.91 -19.89 -10.79
N MET A 173 -4.82 -19.52 -10.14
CA MET A 173 -3.77 -18.69 -10.72
C MET A 173 -2.48 -19.45 -11.06
N ASP A 174 -2.13 -20.45 -10.29
CA ASP A 174 -0.93 -21.28 -10.49
C ASP A 174 -1.13 -22.22 -11.66
N VAL A 175 -0.81 -21.75 -12.87
CA VAL A 175 -1.05 -22.49 -14.12
C VAL A 175 -0.07 -23.63 -14.31
N ASN A 176 1.18 -23.46 -13.84
CA ASN A 176 2.24 -24.45 -14.00
C ASN A 176 2.32 -25.46 -12.83
N ASN A 177 1.55 -25.24 -11.76
CA ASN A 177 1.49 -26.05 -10.54
C ASN A 177 2.84 -26.18 -9.80
N ASP A 178 3.66 -25.12 -9.81
CA ASP A 178 4.92 -25.07 -9.07
C ASP A 178 4.77 -24.54 -7.63
N LYS A 179 3.57 -24.14 -7.24
CA LYS A 179 3.20 -23.58 -5.92
C LYS A 179 3.81 -22.20 -5.63
N GLU A 180 4.16 -21.50 -6.68
CA GLU A 180 4.61 -20.12 -6.66
C GLU A 180 3.83 -19.33 -7.72
N LEU A 181 3.49 -18.08 -7.45
CA LEU A 181 2.86 -17.21 -8.42
C LEU A 181 3.88 -16.21 -8.93
N THR A 182 4.14 -16.24 -10.21
CA THR A 182 4.88 -15.18 -10.89
C THR A 182 4.03 -13.91 -11.01
N LEU A 183 4.65 -12.76 -11.23
CA LEU A 183 3.94 -11.52 -11.50
C LEU A 183 2.92 -11.69 -12.64
N LYS A 184 3.30 -12.40 -13.69
CA LYS A 184 2.42 -12.63 -14.84
C LYS A 184 1.19 -13.45 -14.46
N GLU A 185 1.34 -14.56 -13.76
CA GLU A 185 0.24 -15.41 -13.30
C GLU A 185 -0.70 -14.65 -12.37
N PHE A 186 -0.14 -13.84 -11.46
CA PHE A 186 -0.91 -13.01 -10.54
C PHE A 186 -1.73 -11.94 -11.28
N VAL A 187 -1.11 -11.19 -12.20
CA VAL A 187 -1.79 -10.15 -12.96
C VAL A 187 -2.84 -10.75 -13.89
N ASP A 188 -2.49 -11.76 -14.67
CA ASP A 188 -3.41 -12.40 -15.62
C ASP A 188 -4.60 -13.03 -14.88
N GLY A 189 -4.35 -13.69 -13.76
CA GLY A 189 -5.39 -14.31 -12.95
C GLY A 189 -6.36 -13.28 -12.35
N CYS A 190 -5.85 -12.16 -11.84
CA CYS A 190 -6.67 -11.08 -11.31
C CYS A 190 -7.50 -10.38 -12.39
N LEU A 191 -6.92 -10.15 -13.57
CA LEU A 191 -7.63 -9.48 -14.68
C LEU A 191 -8.72 -10.38 -15.28
N ALA A 192 -8.53 -11.70 -15.23
CA ALA A 192 -9.52 -12.68 -15.70
C ALA A 192 -10.69 -12.89 -14.73
N ASP A 193 -10.50 -12.62 -13.44
CA ASP A 193 -11.47 -12.87 -12.38
C ASP A 193 -11.68 -11.62 -11.52
N LYS A 194 -12.82 -10.94 -11.72
CA LYS A 194 -13.16 -9.71 -10.98
C LYS A 194 -13.26 -9.92 -9.47
N GLU A 195 -13.67 -11.10 -9.03
CA GLU A 195 -13.77 -11.42 -7.61
C GLU A 195 -12.38 -11.51 -7.00
N LEU A 196 -11.44 -12.20 -7.66
CA LEU A 196 -10.04 -12.24 -7.25
C LEU A 196 -9.40 -10.84 -7.25
N PHE A 197 -9.66 -10.04 -8.29
CA PHE A 197 -9.20 -8.67 -8.35
C PHE A 197 -9.65 -7.87 -7.12
N GLN A 198 -10.93 -7.92 -6.78
CA GLN A 198 -11.48 -7.20 -5.63
C GLN A 198 -10.91 -7.69 -4.30
N ILE A 199 -10.74 -9.01 -4.13
CA ILE A 199 -10.17 -9.60 -2.92
C ILE A 199 -8.72 -9.17 -2.75
N LEU A 200 -7.91 -9.30 -3.79
CA LEU A 200 -6.46 -9.09 -3.71
C LEU A 200 -6.05 -7.62 -3.75
N THR A 201 -6.85 -6.76 -4.36
CA THR A 201 -6.66 -5.30 -4.32
C THR A 201 -7.43 -4.63 -3.19
N ASN A 202 -8.23 -5.41 -2.45
CA ASN A 202 -9.09 -4.93 -1.36
C ASN A 202 -10.00 -3.75 -1.79
N GLU A 203 -10.41 -3.74 -3.07
CA GLU A 203 -11.43 -2.82 -3.58
C GLU A 203 -12.82 -3.31 -3.16
N VAL A 204 -13.06 -3.41 -1.86
CA VAL A 204 -14.39 -3.69 -1.34
C VAL A 204 -15.28 -2.48 -1.64
N LYS A 205 -16.30 -2.70 -2.44
CA LYS A 205 -17.35 -1.68 -2.67
C LYS A 205 -17.92 -1.26 -1.32
N LYS A 206 -17.83 0.04 -1.04
CA LYS A 206 -18.68 0.68 -0.03
C LYS A 206 -20.13 0.65 -0.49
#